data_b980fa79cc4f8c7778b23befcbcc7315
#
_entry.id   b980fa79cc4f8c7778b23befcbcc7315
#
_cell.length_a   1.000
_cell.length_b   1.000
_cell.length_c   1.000
_cell.angle_alpha   90.00
_cell.angle_beta   90.00
_cell.angle_gamma   90.00
#
_symmetry.space_group_name_H-M   'P 1'
#
loop_
_entity.id
_entity.type
_entity.pdbx_description
1 polymer ?
#
loop_
_entity_poly.entity_id
_entity_poly.type
_entity_poly.pdbx_seq_one_letter_code
_entity_poly.pdbx_strand_id
1 'polypeptide(L)'
;VGDWTLNGTMRLSSGVPLNMGNVQLVGITLRQLEENIRIRKTVDHKVFWLPDDIVQNTRAAFANCIPGTAGCTANGFGTTLGDPTGRYIARPTLNCIQSYTGQCGFTQLIVHGPNFTRFDIGIEKKFKLSETKNFELRFEFLNALNNIDFRLGSFSSDTVNIGAAGIPTYTSASFGQLQGSDTAYRDVSTTNDPGGRIGQIVMRSNF
;
A
#
# COMPACT_ATOMS: atom_id res chain seq x y z
N VAL A 1 -41.44 -14.22 17.38
CA VAL A 1 -40.21 -14.11 16.55
C VAL A 1 -39.61 -12.70 16.67
N GLY A 2 -39.46 -12.18 17.86
CA GLY A 2 -38.91 -10.89 18.17
C GLY A 2 -37.47 -10.94 18.76
N ASP A 3 -36.99 -9.78 19.20
CA ASP A 3 -35.76 -9.62 20.00
C ASP A 3 -34.45 -9.97 19.24
N TRP A 4 -34.42 -9.75 17.94
CA TRP A 4 -33.21 -9.75 17.13
C TRP A 4 -32.72 -8.32 16.93
N THR A 5 -31.43 -8.12 17.11
CA THR A 5 -30.75 -6.85 16.81
C THR A 5 -29.65 -7.13 15.80
N LEU A 6 -29.66 -6.38 14.70
CA LEU A 6 -28.56 -6.36 13.72
C LEU A 6 -27.87 -5.02 13.87
N ASN A 7 -26.56 -5.03 14.06
CA ASN A 7 -25.72 -3.84 14.07
C ASN A 7 -24.56 -4.01 13.10
N GLY A 8 -23.99 -2.91 12.63
CA GLY A 8 -22.85 -2.93 11.74
C GLY A 8 -22.15 -1.59 11.73
N THR A 9 -20.85 -1.65 11.51
CA THR A 9 -20.01 -0.46 11.31
C THR A 9 -19.27 -0.62 10.01
N MET A 10 -19.31 0.40 9.17
CA MET A 10 -18.57 0.46 7.92
C MET A 10 -17.58 1.62 7.97
N ARG A 11 -16.34 1.34 7.61
CA ARG A 11 -15.30 2.35 7.47
C ARG A 11 -14.74 2.30 6.07
N LEU A 12 -14.84 3.44 5.38
CA LEU A 12 -14.25 3.66 4.06
C LEU A 12 -13.30 4.84 4.16
N SER A 13 -12.11 4.68 3.63
CA SER A 13 -11.13 5.77 3.55
C SER A 13 -10.38 5.68 2.23
N SER A 14 -10.09 6.83 1.64
CA SER A 14 -9.17 6.91 0.51
C SER A 14 -7.77 6.46 0.90
N GLY A 15 -7.00 6.01 -0.08
CA GLY A 15 -5.61 5.63 0.10
C GLY A 15 -4.78 6.80 0.64
N VAL A 16 -3.80 6.48 1.48
CA VAL A 16 -2.86 7.47 2.04
C VAL A 16 -2.01 8.05 0.91
N PRO A 17 -1.86 9.38 0.82
CA PRO A 17 -0.97 9.99 -0.16
C PRO A 17 0.49 9.65 0.15
N LEU A 18 1.22 9.34 -0.91
CA LEU A 18 2.60 8.92 -0.89
C LEU A 18 3.42 9.87 -1.75
N ASN A 19 4.35 10.59 -1.13
CA ASN A 19 5.25 11.48 -1.84
C ASN A 19 6.46 10.70 -2.34
N MET A 20 6.60 10.58 -3.66
CA MET A 20 7.72 9.92 -4.31
C MET A 20 8.88 10.87 -4.63
N GLY A 21 8.77 12.14 -4.26
CA GLY A 21 9.80 13.15 -4.48
C GLY A 21 9.86 13.69 -5.91
N ASN A 22 10.98 14.31 -6.23
CA ASN A 22 11.22 14.89 -7.55
C ASN A 22 11.68 13.81 -8.53
N VAL A 23 10.77 13.36 -9.36
CA VAL A 23 10.97 12.27 -10.32
C VAL A 23 10.24 12.58 -11.64
N GLN A 24 10.56 11.83 -12.70
CA GLN A 24 9.80 11.82 -13.94
C GLN A 24 9.24 10.43 -14.23
N LEU A 25 8.13 10.38 -14.95
CA LEU A 25 7.54 9.15 -15.44
C LEU A 25 7.98 8.89 -16.88
N VAL A 26 8.41 7.68 -17.18
CA VAL A 26 8.81 7.25 -18.52
C VAL A 26 7.92 6.10 -18.95
N GLY A 27 7.34 6.21 -20.16
CA GLY A 27 6.47 5.17 -20.72
C GLY A 27 5.15 4.95 -19.98
N ILE A 28 4.81 5.81 -19.02
CA ILE A 28 3.58 5.73 -18.22
C ILE A 28 3.13 7.13 -17.81
N THR A 29 1.83 7.38 -17.80
CA THR A 29 1.24 8.62 -17.25
C THR A 29 0.96 8.46 -15.76
N LEU A 30 0.78 9.60 -15.04
CA LEU A 30 0.40 9.59 -13.62
C LEU A 30 -0.87 8.78 -13.39
N ARG A 31 -1.90 9.01 -14.19
CA ARG A 31 -3.16 8.26 -14.10
C ARG A 31 -2.96 6.75 -14.26
N GLN A 32 -2.17 6.33 -15.24
CA GLN A 32 -1.86 4.92 -15.45
C GLN A 32 -1.04 4.35 -14.29
N LEU A 33 -0.12 5.13 -13.69
CA LEU A 33 0.62 4.71 -12.51
C LEU A 33 -0.33 4.47 -11.34
N GLU A 34 -1.25 5.40 -11.05
CA GLU A 34 -2.24 5.27 -9.99
C GLU A 34 -3.18 4.08 -10.21
N GLU A 35 -3.65 3.84 -11.43
CA GLU A 35 -4.47 2.68 -11.79
C GLU A 35 -3.73 1.35 -11.59
N ASN A 36 -2.39 1.37 -11.64
CA ASN A 36 -1.55 0.21 -11.41
C ASN A 36 -1.14 0.00 -9.94
N ILE A 37 -1.44 0.93 -9.05
CA ILE A 37 -1.20 0.77 -7.61
C ILE A 37 -2.18 -0.25 -7.05
N ARG A 38 -1.70 -1.48 -6.81
CA ARG A 38 -2.49 -2.59 -6.28
C ARG A 38 -1.62 -3.50 -5.45
N ILE A 39 -2.20 -4.10 -4.43
CA ILE A 39 -1.52 -5.09 -3.62
C ILE A 39 -1.30 -6.38 -4.43
N ARG A 40 -0.04 -6.79 -4.51
CA ARG A 40 0.41 -8.00 -5.19
C ARG A 40 1.24 -8.86 -4.25
N LYS A 41 0.90 -10.12 -4.13
CA LYS A 41 1.70 -11.10 -3.39
C LYS A 41 2.60 -11.85 -4.36
N THR A 42 3.86 -11.99 -4.02
CA THR A 42 4.81 -12.82 -4.77
C THR A 42 4.84 -14.24 -4.21
N VAL A 43 5.49 -15.15 -4.95
CA VAL A 43 5.69 -16.55 -4.55
C VAL A 43 6.49 -16.64 -3.23
N ASP A 44 7.39 -15.70 -3.00
CA ASP A 44 8.24 -15.61 -1.78
C ASP A 44 7.50 -14.96 -0.59
N HIS A 45 6.17 -14.88 -0.63
CA HIS A 45 5.35 -14.24 0.40
C HIS A 45 5.62 -12.74 0.63
N LYS A 46 6.33 -12.09 -0.29
CA LYS A 46 6.51 -10.64 -0.28
C LYS A 46 5.27 -9.96 -0.86
N VAL A 47 5.01 -8.75 -0.40
CA VAL A 47 3.86 -7.97 -0.85
C VAL A 47 4.37 -6.69 -1.49
N PHE A 48 3.99 -6.45 -2.74
CA PHE A 48 4.31 -5.24 -3.49
C PHE A 48 3.06 -4.45 -3.83
N TRP A 49 3.20 -3.15 -3.97
CA TRP A 49 2.12 -2.25 -4.38
C TRP A 49 2.28 -1.73 -5.82
N LEU A 50 3.48 -1.86 -6.41
CA LEU A 50 3.74 -1.61 -7.82
C LEU A 50 3.90 -2.91 -8.61
N PRO A 51 3.62 -2.91 -9.94
CA PRO A 51 3.96 -4.01 -10.82
C PRO A 51 5.47 -4.28 -10.86
N ASP A 52 5.84 -5.53 -11.03
CA ASP A 52 7.24 -5.95 -11.03
C ASP A 52 8.05 -5.27 -12.15
N ASP A 53 7.48 -5.10 -13.34
CA ASP A 53 8.12 -4.38 -14.44
C ASP A 53 8.47 -2.94 -14.08
N ILE A 54 7.56 -2.20 -13.43
CA ILE A 54 7.83 -0.85 -12.95
C ILE A 54 8.91 -0.86 -11.86
N VAL A 55 8.84 -1.82 -10.93
CA VAL A 55 9.82 -1.95 -9.86
C VAL A 55 11.22 -2.17 -10.40
N GLN A 56 11.41 -3.17 -11.26
CA GLN A 56 12.72 -3.53 -11.80
C GLN A 56 13.30 -2.41 -12.70
N ASN A 57 12.49 -1.88 -13.61
CA ASN A 57 12.95 -0.80 -14.50
C ASN A 57 13.23 0.51 -13.75
N THR A 58 12.46 0.83 -12.70
CA THR A 58 12.77 1.98 -11.85
C THR A 58 14.10 1.79 -11.13
N ARG A 59 14.34 0.62 -10.55
CA ARG A 59 15.62 0.31 -9.92
C ARG A 59 16.80 0.42 -10.92
N ALA A 60 16.63 -0.10 -12.13
CA ALA A 60 17.61 0.02 -13.20
C ALA A 60 17.86 1.50 -13.56
N ALA A 61 16.81 2.31 -13.70
CA ALA A 61 16.92 3.72 -14.02
C ALA A 61 17.67 4.56 -12.96
N PHE A 62 17.65 4.11 -11.70
CA PHE A 62 18.38 4.76 -10.61
C PHE A 62 19.77 4.17 -10.33
N ALA A 63 20.11 3.05 -10.93
CA ALA A 63 21.44 2.43 -10.84
C ALA A 63 22.46 3.06 -11.80
N ASN A 64 22.58 4.40 -11.77
CA ASN A 64 23.45 5.16 -12.67
C ASN A 64 24.93 4.92 -12.37
N CYS A 65 25.72 4.88 -13.42
CA CYS A 65 27.17 4.76 -13.37
C CYS A 65 27.81 5.56 -14.53
N ILE A 66 29.13 5.62 -14.54
CA ILE A 66 29.86 6.30 -15.64
C ILE A 66 30.08 5.29 -16.76
N PRO A 67 29.60 5.53 -18.01
CA PRO A 67 29.86 4.68 -19.14
C PRO A 67 31.37 4.42 -19.34
N GLY A 68 31.72 3.18 -19.64
CA GLY A 68 33.11 2.77 -19.78
C GLY A 68 33.79 2.30 -18.48
N THR A 69 33.11 2.39 -17.33
CA THR A 69 33.59 1.76 -16.09
C THR A 69 33.09 0.32 -15.99
N ALA A 70 33.86 -0.54 -15.29
CA ALA A 70 33.45 -1.92 -15.07
C ALA A 70 32.09 -1.98 -14.35
N GLY A 71 31.18 -2.80 -14.84
CA GLY A 71 29.84 -2.95 -14.27
C GLY A 71 28.83 -1.87 -14.74
N CYS A 72 29.17 -1.09 -15.77
CA CYS A 72 28.31 -0.07 -16.36
C CYS A 72 27.98 -0.39 -17.82
N THR A 73 26.70 -0.19 -18.20
CA THR A 73 26.27 -0.29 -19.60
C THR A 73 26.73 0.92 -20.41
N ALA A 74 26.68 0.84 -21.73
CA ALA A 74 26.99 1.98 -22.61
C ALA A 74 26.09 3.19 -22.38
N ASN A 75 24.89 2.97 -21.86
CA ASN A 75 23.89 4.03 -21.56
C ASN A 75 24.01 4.60 -20.13
N GLY A 76 24.99 4.16 -19.36
CA GLY A 76 25.23 4.67 -18.02
C GLY A 76 24.41 4.01 -16.90
N PHE A 77 24.00 2.76 -17.09
CA PHE A 77 23.27 1.99 -16.07
C PHE A 77 24.08 0.78 -15.59
N GLY A 78 23.83 0.32 -14.36
CA GLY A 78 24.53 -0.84 -13.82
C GLY A 78 24.19 -2.12 -14.57
N THR A 79 25.21 -2.93 -14.92
CA THR A 79 25.04 -4.18 -15.68
C THR A 79 24.22 -5.25 -14.95
N THR A 80 24.13 -5.18 -13.62
CA THR A 80 23.34 -6.13 -12.81
C THR A 80 21.85 -6.08 -13.13
N LEU A 81 21.31 -4.87 -13.42
CA LEU A 81 19.90 -4.66 -13.74
C LEU A 81 19.69 -4.34 -15.23
N GLY A 82 20.76 -3.97 -15.93
CA GLY A 82 20.70 -3.57 -17.33
C GLY A 82 20.08 -2.18 -17.55
N ASP A 83 19.82 -1.86 -18.80
CA ASP A 83 19.15 -0.62 -19.19
C ASP A 83 17.64 -0.72 -18.87
N PRO A 84 17.03 0.35 -18.32
CA PRO A 84 15.60 0.35 -18.07
C PRO A 84 14.83 0.33 -19.41
N THR A 85 13.75 -0.43 -19.47
CA THR A 85 12.89 -0.59 -20.64
C THR A 85 11.42 -0.37 -20.31
N GLY A 86 10.61 0.04 -21.28
CA GLY A 86 9.17 0.18 -21.10
C GLY A 86 8.78 1.31 -20.16
N ARG A 87 8.12 0.99 -19.06
CA ARG A 87 7.54 1.97 -18.13
C ARG A 87 8.26 1.95 -16.78
N TYR A 88 8.64 3.14 -16.31
CA TYR A 88 9.38 3.28 -15.05
C TYR A 88 9.37 4.71 -14.52
N ILE A 89 9.86 4.86 -13.30
CA ILE A 89 10.12 6.14 -12.65
C ILE A 89 11.62 6.44 -12.78
N ALA A 90 11.97 7.65 -13.19
CA ALA A 90 13.35 8.05 -13.39
C ALA A 90 13.68 9.36 -12.66
N ARG A 91 14.96 9.70 -12.61
CA ARG A 91 15.40 11.04 -12.19
C ARG A 91 14.89 12.09 -13.15
N PRO A 92 14.55 13.31 -12.68
CA PRO A 92 14.09 14.36 -13.55
C PRO A 92 15.18 14.79 -14.54
N THR A 93 14.79 15.12 -15.75
CA THR A 93 15.67 15.77 -16.72
C THR A 93 15.79 17.27 -16.39
N LEU A 94 17.02 17.78 -16.37
CA LEU A 94 17.32 19.14 -15.90
C LEU A 94 16.63 20.28 -16.67
N ASN A 95 16.10 20.02 -17.87
CA ASN A 95 15.56 21.05 -18.76
C ASN A 95 14.05 21.00 -18.99
N CYS A 96 13.32 20.25 -18.16
CA CYS A 96 11.91 20.05 -18.34
C CYS A 96 11.11 20.64 -17.16
N ILE A 97 10.19 21.57 -17.47
CA ILE A 97 9.44 22.33 -16.46
C ILE A 97 7.99 21.84 -16.31
N GLN A 98 7.51 21.04 -17.26
CA GLN A 98 6.12 20.59 -17.24
C GLN A 98 5.94 19.22 -16.60
N SER A 99 5.07 19.14 -15.61
CA SER A 99 4.90 17.98 -14.78
C SER A 99 3.63 17.16 -15.07
N TYR A 100 2.61 17.72 -15.71
CA TYR A 100 1.32 17.04 -15.83
C TYR A 100 1.29 15.91 -16.88
N THR A 101 2.20 15.91 -17.85
CA THR A 101 2.31 14.82 -18.84
C THR A 101 3.15 13.64 -18.36
N GLY A 102 3.89 13.79 -17.25
CA GLY A 102 4.85 12.81 -16.75
C GLY A 102 6.17 12.74 -17.52
N GLN A 103 6.31 13.44 -18.63
CA GLN A 103 7.54 13.47 -19.43
C GLN A 103 8.62 14.35 -18.83
N CYS A 104 8.24 15.26 -17.97
CA CYS A 104 9.10 16.18 -17.25
C CYS A 104 9.16 15.83 -15.78
N GLY A 105 10.16 16.31 -15.06
CA GLY A 105 10.25 16.10 -13.62
C GLY A 105 9.07 16.70 -12.86
N PHE A 106 8.57 15.98 -11.89
CA PHE A 106 7.64 16.51 -10.89
C PHE A 106 8.44 17.10 -9.75
N THR A 107 8.06 18.28 -9.26
CA THR A 107 8.65 18.82 -8.02
C THR A 107 8.35 17.86 -6.85
N GLN A 108 7.16 17.31 -6.85
CA GLN A 108 6.74 16.24 -5.93
C GLN A 108 5.73 15.35 -6.65
N LEU A 109 6.09 14.13 -6.93
CA LEU A 109 5.14 13.12 -7.41
C LEU A 109 4.38 12.55 -6.19
N ILE A 110 3.10 12.85 -6.11
CA ILE A 110 2.24 12.31 -5.06
C ILE A 110 1.30 11.30 -5.72
N VAL A 111 1.30 10.08 -5.22
CA VAL A 111 0.39 9.00 -5.61
C VAL A 111 -0.42 8.55 -4.41
N HIS A 112 -1.60 7.99 -4.64
CA HIS A 112 -2.46 7.51 -3.58
C HIS A 112 -2.35 5.99 -3.46
N GLY A 113 -2.26 5.52 -2.23
CA GLY A 113 -2.29 4.10 -1.91
C GLY A 113 -3.65 3.45 -2.16
N PRO A 114 -3.78 2.14 -1.89
CA PRO A 114 -5.05 1.45 -1.94
C PRO A 114 -6.07 2.05 -0.96
N ASN A 115 -7.35 2.02 -1.34
CA ASN A 115 -8.44 2.41 -0.45
C ASN A 115 -8.56 1.42 0.71
N PHE A 116 -8.93 1.94 1.87
CA PHE A 116 -9.23 1.15 3.05
C PHE A 116 -10.75 0.86 3.10
N THR A 117 -11.11 -0.41 3.31
CA THR A 117 -12.50 -0.83 3.44
C THR A 117 -12.63 -1.86 4.54
N ARG A 118 -13.31 -1.52 5.64
CA ARG A 118 -13.62 -2.43 6.73
C ARG A 118 -15.12 -2.43 7.00
N PHE A 119 -15.66 -3.60 7.22
CA PHE A 119 -17.04 -3.81 7.57
C PHE A 119 -17.13 -4.79 8.75
N ASP A 120 -17.68 -4.33 9.87
CA ASP A 120 -17.92 -5.13 11.07
C ASP A 120 -19.43 -5.34 11.19
N ILE A 121 -19.86 -6.56 11.52
CA ILE A 121 -21.27 -6.90 11.64
C ILE A 121 -21.52 -7.67 12.94
N GLY A 122 -22.59 -7.35 13.64
CA GLY A 122 -23.04 -8.03 14.84
C GLY A 122 -24.49 -8.43 14.74
N ILE A 123 -24.78 -9.64 15.15
CA ILE A 123 -26.15 -10.17 15.26
C ILE A 123 -26.36 -10.58 16.70
N GLU A 124 -27.39 -10.04 17.34
CA GLU A 124 -27.72 -10.30 18.72
C GLU A 124 -29.13 -10.88 18.82
N LYS A 125 -29.29 -11.87 19.68
CA LYS A 125 -30.59 -12.45 20.04
C LYS A 125 -30.78 -12.40 21.55
N LYS A 126 -31.87 -11.79 21.98
CA LYS A 126 -32.31 -11.83 23.40
C LYS A 126 -33.39 -12.88 23.61
N PHE A 127 -33.22 -13.67 24.63
CA PHE A 127 -34.17 -14.66 25.11
C PHE A 127 -34.69 -14.21 26.48
N LYS A 128 -35.96 -13.89 26.59
CA LYS A 128 -36.60 -13.61 27.88
C LYS A 128 -36.89 -14.92 28.57
N LEU A 129 -36.29 -15.13 29.73
CA LEU A 129 -36.51 -16.33 30.56
C LEU A 129 -37.60 -16.08 31.62
N SER A 130 -37.67 -14.85 32.14
CA SER A 130 -38.72 -14.37 33.03
C SER A 130 -38.81 -12.84 32.92
N GLU A 131 -39.67 -12.21 33.75
CA GLU A 131 -39.79 -10.75 33.78
C GLU A 131 -38.46 -10.02 34.14
N THR A 132 -37.66 -10.70 34.99
CA THR A 132 -36.40 -10.12 35.50
C THR A 132 -35.13 -10.79 34.91
N LYS A 133 -35.29 -11.93 34.22
CA LYS A 133 -34.16 -12.72 33.73
C LYS A 133 -34.15 -12.82 32.22
N ASN A 134 -33.01 -12.52 31.64
CA ASN A 134 -32.80 -12.67 30.18
C ASN A 134 -31.43 -13.29 29.87
N PHE A 135 -31.38 -13.95 28.73
CA PHE A 135 -30.15 -14.48 28.12
C PHE A 135 -29.93 -13.80 26.77
N GLU A 136 -28.73 -13.34 26.55
CA GLU A 136 -28.31 -12.64 25.33
C GLU A 136 -27.22 -13.47 24.67
N LEU A 137 -27.38 -13.72 23.39
CA LEU A 137 -26.41 -14.35 22.52
C LEU A 137 -26.04 -13.39 21.40
N ARG A 138 -24.75 -13.05 21.28
CA ARG A 138 -24.25 -12.16 20.26
C ARG A 138 -23.16 -12.84 19.44
N PHE A 139 -23.29 -12.74 18.13
CA PHE A 139 -22.29 -13.13 17.15
C PHE A 139 -21.72 -11.85 16.52
N GLU A 140 -20.42 -11.69 16.58
CA GLU A 140 -19.74 -10.53 16.00
C GLU A 140 -18.68 -11.00 15.01
N PHE A 141 -18.65 -10.36 13.84
CA PHE A 141 -17.64 -10.56 12.82
C PHE A 141 -16.95 -9.22 12.56
N LEU A 142 -15.71 -9.12 13.03
CA LEU A 142 -14.83 -8.02 12.70
C LEU A 142 -14.21 -8.30 11.34
N ASN A 143 -14.14 -7.26 10.50
CA ASN A 143 -13.72 -7.39 9.11
C ASN A 143 -14.47 -8.51 8.36
N ALA A 144 -15.81 -8.45 8.38
CA ALA A 144 -16.69 -9.51 7.87
C ALA A 144 -16.43 -9.85 6.39
N LEU A 145 -15.97 -8.88 5.59
CA LEU A 145 -15.60 -9.06 4.19
C LEU A 145 -14.20 -9.66 4.00
N ASN A 146 -13.43 -9.85 5.09
CA ASN A 146 -12.08 -10.38 5.07
C ASN A 146 -11.12 -9.61 4.14
N ASN A 147 -11.26 -8.29 4.10
CA ASN A 147 -10.34 -7.43 3.38
C ASN A 147 -9.07 -7.24 4.21
N ILE A 148 -7.94 -7.55 3.63
CA ILE A 148 -6.65 -7.23 4.24
C ILE A 148 -6.25 -5.86 3.72
N ASP A 149 -6.35 -4.87 4.58
CA ASP A 149 -6.01 -3.49 4.26
C ASP A 149 -4.53 -3.24 4.56
N PHE A 150 -3.74 -3.13 3.51
CA PHE A 150 -2.33 -2.79 3.62
C PHE A 150 -2.17 -1.28 3.64
N ARG A 151 -1.46 -0.79 4.63
CA ARG A 151 -0.91 0.56 4.60
C ARG A 151 0.35 0.55 3.74
N LEU A 152 0.42 1.45 2.76
CA LEU A 152 1.71 1.79 2.19
C LEU A 152 2.56 2.32 3.34
N GLY A 153 3.57 1.56 3.72
CA GLY A 153 4.47 1.91 4.82
C GLY A 153 5.10 3.28 4.58
N SER A 154 5.55 3.91 5.62
CA SER A 154 6.38 5.11 5.49
C SER A 154 7.55 4.77 4.57
N PHE A 155 7.72 5.48 3.48
CA PHE A 155 8.88 5.36 2.57
C PHE A 155 10.19 5.76 3.25
N SER A 156 10.16 5.99 4.55
CA SER A 156 11.17 6.79 5.25
C SER A 156 12.50 6.11 5.49
N SER A 157 12.66 4.82 5.36
CA SER A 157 13.96 4.24 5.74
C SER A 157 14.61 3.28 4.77
N ASP A 158 13.84 2.53 3.97
CA ASP A 158 14.47 1.43 3.22
C ASP A 158 14.40 1.57 1.70
N THR A 159 13.69 2.56 1.18
CA THR A 159 13.40 2.62 -0.25
C THR A 159 13.70 3.95 -0.93
N VAL A 160 13.78 5.03 -0.18
CA VAL A 160 13.97 6.36 -0.76
C VAL A 160 15.05 7.12 0.01
N ASN A 161 16.25 7.15 -0.53
CA ASN A 161 17.27 8.07 -0.06
C ASN A 161 17.05 9.41 -0.78
N ILE A 162 16.39 10.35 -0.11
CA ILE A 162 16.22 11.71 -0.64
C ILE A 162 17.53 12.45 -0.40
N GLY A 163 18.33 12.60 -1.45
CA GLY A 163 19.52 13.43 -1.40
C GLY A 163 19.20 14.91 -1.13
N ALA A 164 20.22 15.72 -0.82
CA ALA A 164 20.10 17.13 -0.50
C ALA A 164 19.34 17.98 -1.54
N ALA A 165 19.18 17.48 -2.76
CA ALA A 165 18.43 18.12 -3.86
C ALA A 165 16.95 17.68 -3.95
N GLY A 166 16.43 16.90 -2.98
CA GLY A 166 15.06 16.38 -3.04
C GLY A 166 14.83 15.28 -4.09
N ILE A 167 15.91 14.74 -4.68
CA ILE A 167 15.86 13.67 -5.68
C ILE A 167 15.99 12.33 -4.96
N PRO A 168 15.01 11.45 -5.04
CA PRO A 168 15.07 10.13 -4.40
C PRO A 168 15.99 9.17 -5.15
N THR A 169 16.42 8.12 -4.48
CA THR A 169 17.17 7.01 -5.09
C THR A 169 16.42 5.69 -4.85
N TYR A 170 15.95 5.07 -5.92
CA TYR A 170 15.14 3.83 -5.88
C TYR A 170 15.95 2.60 -6.31
N THR A 171 17.08 2.35 -5.70
CA THR A 171 17.95 1.21 -6.04
C THR A 171 17.72 -0.01 -5.16
N SER A 172 17.03 0.14 -4.03
CA SER A 172 16.82 -0.94 -3.07
C SER A 172 16.04 -2.11 -3.67
N ALA A 173 16.41 -3.33 -3.28
CA ALA A 173 15.68 -4.54 -3.64
C ALA A 173 14.25 -4.57 -3.05
N SER A 174 13.98 -3.80 -2.02
CA SER A 174 12.68 -3.65 -1.38
C SER A 174 11.85 -2.48 -1.93
N PHE A 175 12.33 -1.78 -2.99
CA PHE A 175 11.54 -0.73 -3.63
C PHE A 175 10.18 -1.28 -4.08
N GLY A 176 9.10 -0.57 -3.74
CA GLY A 176 7.73 -1.01 -4.04
C GLY A 176 7.20 -2.17 -3.19
N GLN A 177 8.01 -2.70 -2.28
CA GLN A 177 7.60 -3.71 -1.30
C GLN A 177 6.94 -3.04 -0.10
N LEU A 178 5.84 -3.62 0.35
CA LEU A 178 5.30 -3.33 1.67
C LEU A 178 6.18 -4.04 2.69
N GLN A 179 6.72 -3.30 3.64
CA GLN A 179 7.54 -3.89 4.67
C GLN A 179 6.75 -4.92 5.47
N GLY A 180 7.33 -6.11 5.65
CA GLY A 180 6.77 -7.21 6.42
C GLY A 180 6.86 -7.03 7.94
N SER A 181 7.02 -5.79 8.42
CA SER A 181 6.90 -5.49 9.85
C SER A 181 5.44 -5.28 10.22
N ASP A 182 5.11 -5.42 11.49
CA ASP A 182 3.79 -5.25 12.11
C ASP A 182 3.04 -3.97 11.69
N THR A 183 3.73 -3.06 11.02
CA THR A 183 3.20 -1.80 10.54
C THR A 183 2.48 -1.89 9.19
N ALA A 184 2.69 -2.97 8.42
CA ALA A 184 2.03 -3.16 7.12
C ALA A 184 0.55 -3.55 7.24
N TYR A 185 0.15 -4.04 8.41
CA TYR A 185 -1.21 -4.53 8.73
C TYR A 185 -1.93 -3.63 9.72
N ARG A 186 -1.61 -2.36 9.78
CA ARG A 186 -2.27 -1.47 10.74
C ARG A 186 -3.65 -1.09 10.26
N ASP A 187 -4.61 -1.21 11.14
CA ASP A 187 -5.83 -0.44 11.08
C ASP A 187 -5.53 1.07 11.04
N VAL A 188 -6.42 1.85 10.45
CA VAL A 188 -6.33 3.33 10.40
C VAL A 188 -6.25 3.95 11.81
N SER A 189 -6.68 3.21 12.84
CA SER A 189 -6.62 3.62 14.26
C SER A 189 -5.27 3.35 14.93
N THR A 190 -4.24 2.88 14.20
CA THR A 190 -2.93 2.49 14.74
C THR A 190 -2.90 1.24 15.64
N THR A 191 -4.00 0.49 15.72
CA THR A 191 -4.01 -0.81 16.39
C THR A 191 -3.34 -1.86 15.51
N ASN A 192 -2.62 -2.79 16.14
CA ASN A 192 -1.99 -3.94 15.47
C ASN A 192 -3.07 -5.01 15.13
N ASP A 193 -4.07 -4.63 14.36
CA ASP A 193 -5.04 -5.57 13.84
C ASP A 193 -4.44 -6.23 12.60
N PRO A 194 -4.26 -7.57 12.59
CA PRO A 194 -3.69 -8.28 11.45
C PRO A 194 -4.55 -8.24 10.19
N GLY A 195 -5.68 -7.54 10.22
CA GLY A 195 -6.56 -7.33 9.07
C GLY A 195 -7.35 -8.56 8.65
N GLY A 196 -7.19 -9.69 9.30
CA GLY A 196 -7.99 -10.89 9.06
C GLY A 196 -9.38 -10.78 9.67
N ARG A 197 -10.34 -11.55 9.12
CA ARG A 197 -11.67 -11.68 9.73
C ARG A 197 -11.58 -12.40 11.06
N ILE A 198 -12.18 -11.79 12.09
CA ILE A 198 -12.28 -12.36 13.42
C ILE A 198 -13.77 -12.58 13.74
N GLY A 199 -14.14 -13.79 14.12
CA GLY A 199 -15.47 -14.11 14.64
C GLY A 199 -15.41 -14.30 16.14
N GLN A 200 -16.35 -13.70 16.88
CA GLN A 200 -16.51 -13.92 18.30
C GLN A 200 -17.96 -14.20 18.67
N ILE A 201 -18.15 -14.98 19.71
CA ILE A 201 -19.45 -15.29 20.30
C ILE A 201 -19.44 -14.78 21.73
N VAL A 202 -20.41 -13.94 22.05
CA VAL A 202 -20.60 -13.39 23.40
C VAL A 202 -21.91 -13.91 23.97
N MET A 203 -21.87 -14.45 25.18
CA MET A 203 -23.02 -14.91 25.93
C MET A 203 -23.12 -14.11 27.23
N ARG A 204 -24.30 -13.57 27.49
CA ARG A 204 -24.58 -12.80 28.71
C ARG A 204 -25.88 -13.27 29.35
N SER A 205 -25.82 -13.53 30.62
CA SER A 205 -27.01 -13.84 31.44
C SER A 205 -27.22 -12.74 32.47
N ASN A 206 -28.43 -12.20 32.52
CA ASN A 206 -28.85 -11.23 33.52
C ASN A 206 -29.90 -11.92 34.42
N PHE A 207 -29.71 -11.80 35.73
CA PHE A 207 -30.56 -12.45 36.74
C PHE A 207 -31.22 -11.42 37.66
#